data_546bb225934657d42bba2a40757af8df
#
_entry.id   546bb225934657d42bba2a40757af8df
#
_cell.length_a   1.000
_cell.length_b   1.000
_cell.length_c   1.000
_cell.angle_alpha   90.00
_cell.angle_beta   90.00
_cell.angle_gamma   90.00
#
_symmetry.space_group_name_H-M   'P 1'
#
loop_
_entity.id
_entity.type
_entity.pdbx_description
1 polymer ?
#
loop_
_entity_poly.entity_id
_entity_poly.type
_entity_poly.pdbx_seq_one_letter_code
_entity_poly.pdbx_strand_id
1 'polypeptide(L)'
;MVMKNPFVTNGYAGPEYFCDRMEETQHITEMLTNENNMALISPRRIGKTELIHHCFAQPVIQKDYYTFIIDIYSTNSVSDLVNMFGKAIIDALRPKGRSAWEKFLIALSSLRSEISFDINGAPVWGIGIGNIVNPEITLDEIFSYLNQADKPCLVAIDEFQQITNYADNRIEALLRTYIQCCTNAHFIFSGSHRHLMAEMFTSPARPFYQSVTLMNLKPLDVEKYKEFATAKFEERNKHLDTAIIGELFARFGGVTSYIQRVMNVLFLKTPEQGTCTLDMVDDAINYNLNMASDTYETLLRQMPEKQRNVFIAISAEGEARSVKSGAFAKKYHLPSPSSVNSALKGLLEKDFITQQDDAYVVYDKFFDLWLKKYLK
;
A
#
# COMPACT_ATOMS: atom_id res chain seq x y z
N MET A 1 28.58 1.73 -14.19
CA MET A 1 27.39 1.29 -13.46
C MET A 1 26.48 2.51 -13.35
N VAL A 2 25.26 2.47 -13.88
CA VAL A 2 24.32 3.60 -13.70
C VAL A 2 23.98 3.67 -12.21
N MET A 3 24.35 4.77 -11.56
CA MET A 3 24.15 4.95 -10.13
C MET A 3 22.67 5.18 -9.82
N LYS A 4 22.05 4.31 -9.06
CA LYS A 4 20.65 4.38 -8.65
C LYS A 4 20.43 5.57 -7.71
N ASN A 5 19.37 6.34 -7.93
CA ASN A 5 18.94 7.39 -7.01
C ASN A 5 18.52 6.76 -5.67
N PRO A 6 19.06 7.21 -4.52
CA PRO A 6 18.76 6.58 -3.23
C PRO A 6 17.32 6.84 -2.75
N PHE A 7 16.67 7.90 -3.23
CA PHE A 7 15.27 8.20 -2.89
C PHE A 7 14.33 7.46 -3.82
N VAL A 8 14.06 6.19 -3.47
CA VAL A 8 13.25 5.29 -4.28
C VAL A 8 11.79 5.70 -4.21
N THR A 9 11.13 5.81 -5.36
CA THR A 9 9.73 6.25 -5.45
C THR A 9 8.73 5.12 -5.62
N ASN A 10 9.19 3.90 -5.96
CA ASN A 10 8.35 2.74 -6.21
C ASN A 10 9.01 1.46 -5.68
N GLY A 11 8.28 0.76 -4.83
CA GLY A 11 8.64 -0.56 -4.32
C GLY A 11 9.84 -0.58 -3.36
N TYR A 12 10.16 -1.76 -2.87
CA TYR A 12 11.29 -2.01 -1.99
C TYR A 12 12.55 -2.32 -2.80
N ALA A 13 13.62 -1.60 -2.55
CA ALA A 13 14.85 -1.68 -3.35
C ALA A 13 16.06 -2.28 -2.60
N GLY A 14 15.86 -2.68 -1.34
CA GLY A 14 16.90 -3.21 -0.47
C GLY A 14 17.05 -2.40 0.81
N PRO A 15 17.75 -2.96 1.82
CA PRO A 15 17.88 -2.32 3.12
C PRO A 15 18.65 -0.99 3.07
N GLU A 16 19.58 -0.83 2.15
CA GLU A 16 20.36 0.40 1.98
C GLU A 16 19.53 1.61 1.49
N TYR A 17 18.36 1.36 0.91
CA TYR A 17 17.40 2.38 0.44
C TYR A 17 16.20 2.54 1.37
N PHE A 18 16.14 1.78 2.45
CA PHE A 18 15.03 1.76 3.39
C PHE A 18 15.38 2.63 4.61
N CYS A 19 14.58 3.66 4.85
CA CYS A 19 14.82 4.59 5.94
C CYS A 19 14.16 4.11 7.22
N ASP A 20 14.95 3.98 8.28
CA ASP A 20 14.48 3.73 9.66
C ASP A 20 13.59 2.49 9.81
N ARG A 21 12.55 2.56 10.63
CA ARG A 21 11.61 1.47 10.94
C ARG A 21 12.25 0.29 11.70
N MET A 22 13.35 0.55 12.41
CA MET A 22 14.06 -0.50 13.16
C MET A 22 13.16 -1.14 14.22
N GLU A 23 12.47 -0.31 14.99
CA GLU A 23 11.56 -0.76 16.06
C GLU A 23 10.37 -1.54 15.48
N GLU A 24 9.75 -1.00 14.41
CA GLU A 24 8.65 -1.66 13.74
C GLU A 24 9.08 -2.98 13.09
N THR A 25 10.26 -3.00 12.46
CA THR A 25 10.82 -4.22 11.84
C THR A 25 11.09 -5.28 12.90
N GLN A 26 11.71 -4.90 14.02
CA GLN A 26 11.97 -5.81 15.12
C GLN A 26 10.66 -6.35 15.70
N HIS A 27 9.71 -5.48 16.02
CA HIS A 27 8.42 -5.88 16.59
C HIS A 27 7.64 -6.83 15.67
N ILE A 28 7.54 -6.52 14.37
CA ILE A 28 6.87 -7.41 13.40
C ILE A 28 7.60 -8.75 13.32
N THR A 29 8.92 -8.74 13.26
CA THR A 29 9.72 -9.97 13.19
C THR A 29 9.52 -10.83 14.44
N GLU A 30 9.59 -10.24 15.63
CA GLU A 30 9.35 -10.93 16.90
C GLU A 30 7.95 -11.52 16.98
N MET A 31 6.92 -10.77 16.60
CA MET A 31 5.54 -11.27 16.64
C MET A 31 5.33 -12.45 15.70
N LEU A 32 5.83 -12.35 14.46
CA LEU A 32 5.67 -13.43 13.47
C LEU A 32 6.48 -14.68 13.83
N THR A 33 7.71 -14.53 14.34
CA THR A 33 8.52 -15.68 14.77
C THR A 33 8.03 -16.30 16.07
N ASN A 34 7.17 -15.59 16.82
CA ASN A 34 6.46 -16.08 17.98
C ASN A 34 5.01 -16.52 17.65
N GLU A 35 4.78 -16.92 16.40
CA GLU A 35 3.53 -17.54 15.92
C GLU A 35 2.28 -16.66 16.03
N ASN A 36 2.43 -15.32 16.03
CA ASN A 36 1.30 -14.41 16.10
C ASN A 36 0.90 -13.87 14.73
N ASN A 37 -0.40 -13.71 14.52
CA ASN A 37 -0.94 -12.97 13.39
C ASN A 37 -1.01 -11.48 13.73
N MET A 38 -0.81 -10.62 12.72
CA MET A 38 -0.81 -9.17 12.89
C MET A 38 -1.70 -8.47 11.87
N ALA A 39 -2.23 -7.29 12.24
CA ALA A 39 -2.82 -6.37 11.29
C ALA A 39 -2.08 -5.02 11.33
N LEU A 40 -1.57 -4.60 10.17
CA LEU A 40 -0.84 -3.38 9.97
C LEU A 40 -1.75 -2.33 9.32
N ILE A 41 -2.14 -1.33 10.10
CA ILE A 41 -3.12 -0.32 9.71
C ILE A 41 -2.43 1.04 9.59
N SER A 42 -2.57 1.71 8.45
CA SER A 42 -2.14 3.10 8.32
C SER A 42 -2.74 3.75 7.07
N PRO A 43 -2.67 5.07 6.93
CA PRO A 43 -2.98 5.72 5.66
C PRO A 43 -2.14 5.14 4.50
N ARG A 44 -2.62 5.31 3.27
CA ARG A 44 -1.83 4.99 2.07
C ARG A 44 -0.53 5.80 2.02
N ARG A 45 0.48 5.28 1.32
CA ARG A 45 1.72 5.99 0.99
C ARG A 45 2.65 6.27 2.18
N ILE A 46 2.45 5.57 3.31
CA ILE A 46 3.33 5.64 4.51
C ILE A 46 4.47 4.60 4.46
N GLY A 47 4.41 3.64 3.53
CA GLY A 47 5.44 2.61 3.38
C GLY A 47 5.11 1.28 4.07
N LYS A 48 3.81 0.87 4.16
CA LYS A 48 3.41 -0.44 4.72
C LYS A 48 3.98 -1.62 3.96
N THR A 49 3.75 -1.64 2.66
CA THR A 49 4.18 -2.73 1.78
C THR A 49 5.69 -2.85 1.77
N GLU A 50 6.40 -1.71 1.72
CA GLU A 50 7.85 -1.66 1.80
C GLU A 50 8.38 -2.18 3.16
N LEU A 51 7.69 -1.88 4.27
CA LEU A 51 8.04 -2.41 5.59
C LEU A 51 7.87 -3.93 5.64
N ILE A 52 6.78 -4.47 5.09
CA ILE A 52 6.57 -5.92 4.99
C ILE A 52 7.71 -6.58 4.18
N HIS A 53 8.04 -6.02 3.02
CA HIS A 53 9.17 -6.49 2.22
C HIS A 53 10.49 -6.44 2.99
N HIS A 54 10.71 -5.36 3.76
CA HIS A 54 11.91 -5.21 4.58
C HIS A 54 11.98 -6.24 5.70
N CYS A 55 10.88 -6.49 6.41
CA CYS A 55 10.79 -7.56 7.42
C CYS A 55 11.06 -8.93 6.81
N PHE A 56 10.44 -9.23 5.67
CA PHE A 56 10.63 -10.51 4.99
C PHE A 56 12.04 -10.68 4.39
N ALA A 57 12.76 -9.60 4.15
CA ALA A 57 14.15 -9.63 3.71
C ALA A 57 15.16 -9.82 4.86
N GLN A 58 14.74 -9.82 6.14
CA GLN A 58 15.65 -10.05 7.27
C GLN A 58 16.30 -11.45 7.20
N PRO A 59 17.59 -11.58 7.52
CA PRO A 59 18.32 -12.85 7.38
C PRO A 59 17.67 -14.02 8.12
N VAL A 60 17.14 -13.80 9.32
CA VAL A 60 16.45 -14.83 10.11
C VAL A 60 15.21 -15.35 9.39
N ILE A 61 14.42 -14.44 8.80
CA ILE A 61 13.22 -14.80 8.05
C ILE A 61 13.59 -15.56 6.75
N GLN A 62 14.52 -15.03 5.97
CA GLN A 62 14.92 -15.65 4.70
C GLN A 62 15.50 -17.06 4.87
N LYS A 63 16.17 -17.32 5.99
CA LYS A 63 16.77 -18.62 6.30
C LYS A 63 15.73 -19.67 6.69
N ASP A 64 14.80 -19.29 7.58
CA ASP A 64 14.00 -20.25 8.33
C ASP A 64 12.53 -20.31 7.88
N TYR A 65 12.07 -19.36 7.03
CA TYR A 65 10.68 -19.24 6.62
C TYR A 65 10.51 -19.20 5.09
N TYR A 66 9.35 -19.63 4.61
CA TYR A 66 8.81 -19.22 3.32
C TYR A 66 8.01 -17.92 3.49
N THR A 67 8.15 -16.98 2.56
CA THR A 67 7.46 -15.69 2.62
C THR A 67 6.63 -15.45 1.39
N PHE A 68 5.37 -15.07 1.56
CA PHE A 68 4.43 -14.80 0.48
C PHE A 68 3.76 -13.45 0.69
N ILE A 69 3.74 -12.60 -0.33
CA ILE A 69 3.07 -11.29 -0.31
C ILE A 69 2.01 -11.30 -1.40
N ILE A 70 0.77 -11.06 -1.00
CA ILE A 70 -0.40 -11.15 -1.85
C ILE A 70 -1.10 -9.79 -1.80
N ASP A 71 -1.08 -9.06 -2.91
CA ASP A 71 -1.86 -7.84 -3.06
C ASP A 71 -3.22 -8.19 -3.65
N ILE A 72 -4.28 -7.98 -2.87
CA ILE A 72 -5.65 -8.28 -3.28
C ILE A 72 -6.45 -7.04 -3.72
N TYR A 73 -5.79 -5.90 -3.95
CA TYR A 73 -6.45 -4.66 -4.34
C TYR A 73 -7.36 -4.80 -5.58
N SER A 74 -6.91 -5.56 -6.58
CA SER A 74 -7.64 -5.75 -7.84
C SER A 74 -8.66 -6.89 -7.84
N THR A 75 -8.85 -7.59 -6.72
CA THR A 75 -9.71 -8.75 -6.62
C THR A 75 -11.16 -8.38 -6.26
N ASN A 76 -12.13 -9.14 -6.78
CA ASN A 76 -13.55 -8.91 -6.52
C ASN A 76 -14.31 -10.20 -6.15
N SER A 77 -13.61 -11.34 -6.12
CA SER A 77 -14.19 -12.65 -5.87
C SER A 77 -13.21 -13.59 -5.17
N VAL A 78 -13.72 -14.70 -4.62
CA VAL A 78 -12.90 -15.79 -4.07
C VAL A 78 -11.98 -16.36 -5.15
N SER A 79 -12.45 -16.46 -6.39
CA SER A 79 -11.65 -16.93 -7.52
C SER A 79 -10.45 -16.03 -7.78
N ASP A 80 -10.62 -14.70 -7.74
CA ASP A 80 -9.53 -13.75 -7.92
C ASP A 80 -8.52 -13.86 -6.77
N LEU A 81 -9.01 -13.96 -5.52
CA LEU A 81 -8.17 -14.15 -4.33
C LEU A 81 -7.29 -15.38 -4.47
N VAL A 82 -7.88 -16.52 -4.83
CA VAL A 82 -7.18 -17.79 -5.01
C VAL A 82 -6.13 -17.69 -6.14
N ASN A 83 -6.47 -17.02 -7.24
CA ASN A 83 -5.53 -16.73 -8.33
C ASN A 83 -4.31 -15.96 -7.84
N MET A 84 -4.54 -14.86 -7.11
CA MET A 84 -3.45 -14.03 -6.59
C MET A 84 -2.61 -14.79 -5.56
N PHE A 85 -3.26 -15.59 -4.70
CA PHE A 85 -2.57 -16.39 -3.71
C PHE A 85 -1.67 -17.45 -4.34
N GLY A 86 -2.21 -18.26 -5.23
CA GLY A 86 -1.45 -19.29 -5.92
C GLY A 86 -0.28 -18.72 -6.72
N LYS A 87 -0.50 -17.61 -7.44
CA LYS A 87 0.55 -16.88 -8.15
C LYS A 87 1.67 -16.42 -7.22
N ALA A 88 1.32 -15.78 -6.10
CA ALA A 88 2.31 -15.28 -5.14
C ALA A 88 3.17 -16.42 -4.56
N ILE A 89 2.57 -17.57 -4.27
CA ILE A 89 3.31 -18.75 -3.78
C ILE A 89 4.27 -19.27 -4.85
N ILE A 90 3.82 -19.48 -6.10
CA ILE A 90 4.69 -19.95 -7.18
C ILE A 90 5.84 -19.00 -7.44
N ASP A 91 5.56 -17.70 -7.55
CA ASP A 91 6.59 -16.68 -7.81
C ASP A 91 7.63 -16.64 -6.68
N ALA A 92 7.23 -16.84 -5.43
CA ALA A 92 8.14 -16.89 -4.29
C ALA A 92 8.94 -18.21 -4.19
N LEU A 93 8.36 -19.33 -4.60
CA LEU A 93 9.01 -20.65 -4.55
C LEU A 93 9.92 -20.92 -5.76
N ARG A 94 9.66 -20.30 -6.90
CA ARG A 94 10.44 -20.50 -8.13
C ARG A 94 11.94 -20.28 -7.96
N PRO A 95 12.42 -19.19 -7.31
CA PRO A 95 13.84 -18.99 -7.04
C PRO A 95 14.43 -19.97 -6.01
N LYS A 96 13.61 -20.62 -5.19
CA LYS A 96 14.04 -21.59 -4.17
C LYS A 96 14.35 -22.98 -4.73
N GLY A 97 14.09 -23.21 -6.02
CA GLY A 97 14.41 -24.43 -6.75
C GLY A 97 13.23 -25.37 -6.96
N ARG A 98 13.48 -26.38 -7.79
CA ARG A 98 12.46 -27.29 -8.31
C ARG A 98 11.66 -28.02 -7.21
N SER A 99 12.33 -28.52 -6.20
CA SER A 99 11.68 -29.27 -5.10
C SER A 99 10.70 -28.42 -4.30
N ALA A 100 10.94 -27.10 -4.20
CA ALA A 100 10.06 -26.22 -3.42
C ALA A 100 8.70 -26.01 -4.10
N TRP A 101 8.69 -25.72 -5.41
CA TRP A 101 7.43 -25.47 -6.11
C TRP A 101 6.71 -26.76 -6.56
N GLU A 102 7.43 -27.87 -6.77
CA GLU A 102 6.79 -29.17 -7.09
C GLU A 102 5.86 -29.64 -5.97
N LYS A 103 6.26 -29.48 -4.71
CA LYS A 103 5.41 -29.82 -3.56
C LYS A 103 4.09 -29.03 -3.59
N PHE A 104 4.16 -27.74 -3.92
CA PHE A 104 2.96 -26.90 -4.04
C PHE A 104 2.07 -27.38 -5.20
N LEU A 105 2.64 -27.66 -6.37
CA LEU A 105 1.87 -28.18 -7.50
C LEU A 105 1.20 -29.53 -7.23
N ILE A 106 1.85 -30.38 -6.43
CA ILE A 106 1.26 -31.65 -6.02
C ILE A 106 0.06 -31.44 -5.13
N ALA A 107 0.12 -30.44 -4.24
CA ALA A 107 -0.99 -30.08 -3.35
C ALA A 107 -2.20 -29.52 -4.12
N LEU A 108 -1.97 -28.80 -5.22
CA LEU A 108 -3.04 -28.22 -6.05
C LEU A 108 -3.62 -29.24 -7.06
N SER A 109 -4.29 -30.27 -6.56
CA SER A 109 -4.87 -31.32 -7.41
C SER A 109 -6.00 -30.79 -8.30
N SER A 110 -6.77 -29.81 -7.84
CA SER A 110 -7.89 -29.19 -8.56
C SER A 110 -7.47 -28.35 -9.78
N LEU A 111 -6.19 -27.94 -9.86
CA LEU A 111 -5.69 -27.03 -10.89
C LEU A 111 -4.56 -27.60 -11.74
N ARG A 112 -4.23 -28.88 -11.64
CA ARG A 112 -3.09 -29.48 -12.36
C ARG A 112 -3.12 -29.27 -13.86
N SER A 113 -4.30 -29.26 -14.48
CA SER A 113 -4.49 -29.04 -15.92
C SER A 113 -4.33 -27.60 -16.37
N GLU A 114 -4.38 -26.65 -15.42
CA GLU A 114 -4.41 -25.21 -15.68
C GLU A 114 -3.03 -24.54 -15.54
N ILE A 115 -2.04 -25.26 -14.99
CA ILE A 115 -0.69 -24.73 -14.78
C ILE A 115 0.16 -25.02 -16.02
N SER A 116 0.68 -23.98 -16.64
CA SER A 116 1.62 -24.06 -17.75
C SER A 116 3.07 -24.08 -17.27
N PHE A 117 3.98 -24.48 -18.17
CA PHE A 117 5.42 -24.48 -17.88
C PHE A 117 6.16 -23.63 -18.91
N ASP A 118 7.17 -22.90 -18.47
CA ASP A 118 8.05 -22.14 -19.35
C ASP A 118 9.04 -23.06 -20.09
N ILE A 119 9.86 -22.47 -20.96
CA ILE A 119 10.87 -23.20 -21.77
C ILE A 119 11.93 -23.92 -20.92
N ASN A 120 12.09 -23.56 -19.66
CA ASN A 120 13.01 -24.17 -18.71
C ASN A 120 12.31 -25.21 -17.81
N GLY A 121 11.02 -25.50 -18.07
CA GLY A 121 10.21 -26.41 -17.28
C GLY A 121 9.81 -25.88 -15.90
N ALA A 122 9.93 -24.57 -15.65
CA ALA A 122 9.44 -23.95 -14.44
C ALA A 122 7.95 -23.58 -14.57
N PRO A 123 7.13 -23.74 -13.51
CA PRO A 123 5.71 -23.49 -13.57
C PRO A 123 5.44 -21.99 -13.77
N VAL A 124 4.47 -21.72 -14.61
CA VAL A 124 3.91 -20.41 -14.83
C VAL A 124 2.43 -20.46 -14.44
N TRP A 125 2.04 -19.60 -13.54
CA TRP A 125 0.64 -19.45 -13.18
C TRP A 125 -0.11 -18.79 -14.35
N GLY A 126 -0.66 -19.61 -15.23
CA GLY A 126 -1.36 -19.17 -16.43
C GLY A 126 -2.88 -19.06 -16.28
N ILE A 127 -3.38 -19.29 -15.06
CA ILE A 127 -4.82 -19.26 -14.78
C ILE A 127 -5.32 -17.82 -14.85
N GLY A 128 -6.21 -17.55 -15.79
CA GLY A 128 -6.87 -16.25 -15.89
C GLY A 128 -7.96 -16.10 -14.83
N ILE A 129 -8.28 -14.85 -14.50
CA ILE A 129 -9.40 -14.51 -13.61
C ILE A 129 -10.67 -15.20 -14.14
N GLY A 130 -11.34 -15.97 -13.30
CA GLY A 130 -12.58 -16.68 -13.64
C GLY A 130 -12.44 -18.13 -14.15
N ASN A 131 -11.22 -18.64 -14.33
CA ASN A 131 -11.01 -20.02 -14.82
C ASN A 131 -11.06 -21.08 -13.72
N ILE A 132 -11.08 -20.69 -12.44
CA ILE A 132 -11.11 -21.63 -11.31
C ILE A 132 -12.54 -22.12 -11.10
N VAL A 133 -12.77 -23.40 -11.35
CA VAL A 133 -14.11 -24.01 -11.29
C VAL A 133 -14.64 -24.09 -9.85
N ASN A 134 -13.77 -24.44 -8.89
CA ASN A 134 -14.10 -24.58 -7.48
C ASN A 134 -13.11 -23.80 -6.59
N PRO A 135 -13.26 -22.47 -6.46
CA PRO A 135 -12.27 -21.65 -5.74
C PRO A 135 -12.17 -22.01 -4.25
N GLU A 136 -13.23 -22.46 -3.60
CA GLU A 136 -13.18 -22.91 -2.21
C GLU A 136 -12.32 -24.17 -2.03
N ILE A 137 -12.40 -25.15 -2.95
CA ILE A 137 -11.56 -26.35 -2.93
C ILE A 137 -10.09 -25.96 -3.14
N THR A 138 -9.82 -25.07 -4.08
CA THR A 138 -8.45 -24.61 -4.33
C THR A 138 -7.88 -23.82 -3.15
N LEU A 139 -8.71 -23.05 -2.48
CA LEU A 139 -8.31 -22.34 -1.25
C LEU A 139 -7.95 -23.33 -0.14
N ASP A 140 -8.75 -24.40 0.04
CA ASP A 140 -8.45 -25.49 0.98
C ASP A 140 -7.12 -26.19 0.66
N GLU A 141 -6.85 -26.47 -0.61
CA GLU A 141 -5.57 -27.04 -1.06
C GLU A 141 -4.38 -26.11 -0.77
N ILE A 142 -4.53 -24.80 -0.97
CA ILE A 142 -3.50 -23.81 -0.63
C ILE A 142 -3.21 -23.82 0.88
N PHE A 143 -4.24 -23.78 1.73
CA PHE A 143 -4.05 -23.81 3.19
C PHE A 143 -3.50 -25.15 3.67
N SER A 144 -3.90 -26.26 3.03
CA SER A 144 -3.30 -27.59 3.28
C SER A 144 -1.81 -27.61 2.94
N TYR A 145 -1.40 -26.99 1.83
CA TYR A 145 0.01 -26.84 1.49
C TYR A 145 0.76 -26.01 2.55
N LEU A 146 0.21 -24.87 2.98
CA LEU A 146 0.84 -24.03 3.99
C LEU A 146 1.06 -24.79 5.30
N ASN A 147 0.10 -25.62 5.71
CA ASN A 147 0.20 -26.44 6.92
C ASN A 147 1.24 -27.57 6.78
N GLN A 148 1.46 -28.11 5.59
CA GLN A 148 2.35 -29.25 5.35
C GLN A 148 3.72 -28.83 4.83
N ALA A 149 3.96 -27.53 4.61
CA ALA A 149 5.24 -27.03 4.13
C ALA A 149 6.37 -27.43 5.09
N ASP A 150 7.54 -27.73 4.54
CA ASP A 150 8.73 -28.17 5.30
C ASP A 150 9.43 -27.04 6.07
N LYS A 151 8.99 -25.82 5.84
CA LYS A 151 9.33 -24.63 6.66
C LYS A 151 8.05 -23.88 7.01
N PRO A 152 8.00 -23.22 8.16
CA PRO A 152 6.89 -22.33 8.48
C PRO A 152 6.78 -21.21 7.44
N CYS A 153 5.55 -20.75 7.22
CA CYS A 153 5.20 -19.78 6.21
C CYS A 153 4.81 -18.44 6.85
N LEU A 154 5.28 -17.33 6.28
CA LEU A 154 4.81 -15.99 6.61
C LEU A 154 4.07 -15.42 5.40
N VAL A 155 2.81 -15.09 5.61
CA VAL A 155 1.89 -14.67 4.55
C VAL A 155 1.43 -13.24 4.82
N ALA A 156 1.76 -12.31 3.95
CA ALA A 156 1.21 -10.96 3.99
C ALA A 156 0.10 -10.80 2.96
N ILE A 157 -1.07 -10.37 3.40
CA ILE A 157 -2.21 -10.04 2.53
C ILE A 157 -2.39 -8.53 2.57
N ASP A 158 -1.97 -7.88 1.49
CA ASP A 158 -2.04 -6.42 1.35
C ASP A 158 -3.41 -5.98 0.81
N GLU A 159 -3.87 -4.80 1.27
CA GLU A 159 -5.19 -4.23 1.03
C GLU A 159 -6.34 -5.16 1.44
N PHE A 160 -6.18 -5.82 2.62
CA PHE A 160 -7.07 -6.87 3.11
C PHE A 160 -8.53 -6.46 3.20
N GLN A 161 -8.83 -5.18 3.45
CA GLN A 161 -10.21 -4.69 3.45
C GLN A 161 -10.94 -4.92 2.13
N GLN A 162 -10.23 -5.23 1.03
CA GLN A 162 -10.84 -5.49 -0.27
C GLN A 162 -11.83 -6.67 -0.24
N ILE A 163 -11.63 -7.65 0.65
CA ILE A 163 -12.54 -8.79 0.79
C ILE A 163 -13.97 -8.38 1.14
N THR A 164 -14.16 -7.20 1.76
CA THR A 164 -15.51 -6.70 2.10
C THR A 164 -16.32 -6.24 0.88
N ASN A 165 -15.66 -6.07 -0.27
CA ASN A 165 -16.29 -5.71 -1.54
C ASN A 165 -16.72 -6.93 -2.37
N TYR A 166 -16.39 -8.15 -1.91
CA TYR A 166 -16.78 -9.36 -2.64
C TYR A 166 -18.28 -9.59 -2.52
N ALA A 167 -18.88 -10.13 -3.58
CA ALA A 167 -20.30 -10.50 -3.58
C ALA A 167 -20.63 -11.61 -2.58
N ASP A 168 -19.67 -12.50 -2.27
CA ASP A 168 -19.81 -13.54 -1.26
C ASP A 168 -19.47 -13.00 0.13
N ASN A 169 -20.49 -12.66 0.90
CA ASN A 169 -20.35 -12.14 2.26
C ASN A 169 -19.76 -13.17 3.26
N ARG A 170 -19.61 -14.45 2.88
CA ARG A 170 -19.04 -15.51 3.73
C ARG A 170 -17.50 -15.53 3.70
N ILE A 171 -16.87 -14.83 2.76
CA ILE A 171 -15.42 -14.91 2.55
C ILE A 171 -14.62 -14.57 3.79
N GLU A 172 -15.03 -13.57 4.57
CA GLU A 172 -14.36 -13.18 5.80
C GLU A 172 -14.39 -14.32 6.84
N ALA A 173 -15.54 -14.95 7.03
CA ALA A 173 -15.68 -16.09 7.94
C ALA A 173 -14.92 -17.32 7.44
N LEU A 174 -14.93 -17.57 6.13
CA LEU A 174 -14.22 -18.66 5.49
C LEU A 174 -12.70 -18.53 5.70
N LEU A 175 -12.12 -17.38 5.37
CA LEU A 175 -10.70 -17.09 5.57
C LEU A 175 -10.31 -17.22 7.04
N ARG A 176 -11.13 -16.69 7.95
CA ARG A 176 -10.87 -16.82 9.37
C ARG A 176 -10.79 -18.29 9.81
N THR A 177 -11.68 -19.14 9.31
CA THR A 177 -11.67 -20.57 9.62
C THR A 177 -10.37 -21.23 9.17
N TYR A 178 -9.96 -21.00 7.94
CA TYR A 178 -8.70 -21.53 7.42
C TYR A 178 -7.49 -21.04 8.21
N ILE A 179 -7.42 -19.74 8.49
CA ILE A 179 -6.30 -19.12 9.20
C ILE A 179 -6.20 -19.66 10.63
N GLN A 180 -7.32 -19.86 11.33
CA GLN A 180 -7.31 -20.45 12.68
C GLN A 180 -6.86 -21.91 12.70
N CYS A 181 -7.16 -22.68 11.66
CA CYS A 181 -6.72 -24.06 11.53
C CYS A 181 -5.28 -24.19 11.01
N CYS A 182 -4.69 -23.10 10.56
CA CYS A 182 -3.35 -23.09 10.00
C CYS A 182 -2.31 -22.92 11.12
N THR A 183 -1.57 -23.97 11.43
CA THR A 183 -0.58 -23.99 12.52
C THR A 183 0.86 -23.74 12.04
N ASN A 184 1.11 -23.86 10.73
CA ASN A 184 2.44 -23.70 10.13
C ASN A 184 2.54 -22.44 9.25
N ALA A 185 1.55 -21.54 9.33
CA ALA A 185 1.63 -20.24 8.67
C ALA A 185 1.07 -19.12 9.55
N HIS A 186 1.76 -17.97 9.53
CA HIS A 186 1.38 -16.77 10.29
C HIS A 186 1.18 -15.61 9.34
N PHE A 187 0.23 -14.73 9.67
CA PHE A 187 -0.34 -13.79 8.73
C PHE A 187 -0.12 -12.34 9.14
N ILE A 188 0.21 -11.49 8.17
CA ILE A 188 0.12 -10.04 8.25
C ILE A 188 -1.02 -9.59 7.35
N PHE A 189 -2.02 -8.94 7.92
CA PHE A 189 -3.08 -8.27 7.18
C PHE A 189 -2.72 -6.79 7.09
N SER A 190 -2.48 -6.27 5.90
CA SER A 190 -2.22 -4.85 5.76
C SER A 190 -3.35 -4.15 5.00
N GLY A 191 -3.64 -2.91 5.37
CA GLY A 191 -4.70 -2.15 4.73
C GLY A 191 -4.62 -0.66 4.97
N SER A 192 -5.20 0.08 4.02
CA SER A 192 -5.14 1.53 3.99
C SER A 192 -6.44 2.21 4.46
N HIS A 193 -7.56 1.51 4.46
CA HIS A 193 -8.84 2.00 4.96
C HIS A 193 -8.94 1.80 6.48
N ARG A 194 -8.38 2.77 7.25
CA ARG A 194 -8.18 2.65 8.70
C ARG A 194 -9.44 2.25 9.48
N HIS A 195 -10.58 2.89 9.21
CA HIS A 195 -11.83 2.60 9.92
C HIS A 195 -12.32 1.17 9.62
N LEU A 196 -12.31 0.78 8.36
CA LEU A 196 -12.77 -0.54 7.95
C LEU A 196 -11.84 -1.65 8.49
N MET A 197 -10.52 -1.47 8.36
CA MET A 197 -9.55 -2.40 8.95
C MET A 197 -9.70 -2.49 10.47
N ALA A 198 -9.84 -1.36 11.17
CA ALA A 198 -10.06 -1.38 12.61
C ALA A 198 -11.38 -2.11 12.95
N GLU A 199 -12.47 -1.83 12.25
CA GLU A 199 -13.76 -2.51 12.44
C GLU A 199 -13.63 -4.03 12.28
N MET A 200 -12.96 -4.51 11.21
CA MET A 200 -12.78 -5.95 10.94
C MET A 200 -12.15 -6.70 12.10
N PHE A 201 -11.20 -6.09 12.82
CA PHE A 201 -10.45 -6.77 13.90
C PHE A 201 -10.89 -6.39 15.31
N THR A 202 -11.63 -5.29 15.52
CA THR A 202 -12.04 -4.83 16.85
C THR A 202 -13.54 -4.93 17.12
N SER A 203 -14.38 -5.10 16.09
CA SER A 203 -15.82 -5.23 16.27
C SER A 203 -16.22 -6.66 16.62
N PRO A 204 -16.96 -6.89 17.74
CA PRO A 204 -17.47 -8.22 18.07
C PRO A 204 -18.39 -8.86 17.02
N ALA A 205 -18.95 -8.06 16.12
CA ALA A 205 -19.82 -8.52 15.04
C ALA A 205 -19.05 -9.07 13.83
N ARG A 206 -17.72 -8.94 13.82
CA ARG A 206 -16.88 -9.33 12.66
C ARG A 206 -16.18 -10.67 12.92
N PRO A 207 -16.01 -11.52 11.89
CA PRO A 207 -15.34 -12.81 12.03
C PRO A 207 -13.92 -12.73 12.61
N PHE A 208 -13.12 -11.72 12.23
CA PHE A 208 -11.74 -11.55 12.70
C PHE A 208 -11.60 -10.84 14.06
N TYR A 209 -12.70 -10.68 14.81
CA TYR A 209 -12.64 -10.04 16.12
C TYR A 209 -11.57 -10.69 17.03
N GLN A 210 -10.66 -9.87 17.56
CA GLN A 210 -9.55 -10.27 18.45
C GLN A 210 -8.68 -11.44 17.95
N SER A 211 -8.53 -11.57 16.62
CA SER A 211 -7.74 -12.67 16.03
C SER A 211 -6.30 -12.28 15.68
N VAL A 212 -5.92 -11.02 15.88
CA VAL A 212 -4.61 -10.45 15.49
C VAL A 212 -4.12 -9.41 16.49
N THR A 213 -2.81 -9.20 16.53
CA THR A 213 -2.22 -8.01 17.16
C THR A 213 -2.29 -6.83 16.21
N LEU A 214 -2.89 -5.72 16.67
CA LEU A 214 -3.02 -4.50 15.85
C LEU A 214 -1.79 -3.62 15.97
N MET A 215 -1.25 -3.20 14.85
CA MET A 215 -0.17 -2.22 14.77
C MET A 215 -0.57 -1.05 13.88
N ASN A 216 -0.53 0.16 14.44
CA ASN A 216 -0.76 1.39 13.68
C ASN A 216 0.58 1.99 13.26
N LEU A 217 0.86 1.98 11.96
CA LEU A 217 2.07 2.57 11.43
C LEU A 217 1.92 4.10 11.36
N LYS A 218 2.82 4.81 12.04
CA LYS A 218 2.89 6.28 12.06
C LYS A 218 3.80 6.78 10.92
N PRO A 219 3.75 8.07 10.57
CA PRO A 219 4.79 8.68 9.75
C PRO A 219 6.20 8.43 10.32
N LEU A 220 7.22 8.48 9.45
CA LEU A 220 8.62 8.38 9.90
C LEU A 220 8.97 9.53 10.84
N ASP A 221 9.92 9.28 11.73
CA ASP A 221 10.52 10.33 12.54
C ASP A 221 11.31 11.30 11.64
N VAL A 222 11.11 12.60 11.85
CA VAL A 222 11.71 13.65 11.02
C VAL A 222 13.23 13.68 11.17
N GLU A 223 13.75 13.48 12.39
CA GLU A 223 15.19 13.52 12.64
C GLU A 223 15.88 12.27 12.05
N LYS A 224 15.29 11.10 12.19
CA LYS A 224 15.81 9.88 11.56
C LYS A 224 15.78 9.97 10.03
N TYR A 225 14.73 10.56 9.46
CA TYR A 225 14.72 10.79 8.01
C TYR A 225 15.77 11.82 7.59
N LYS A 226 16.04 12.84 8.39
CA LYS A 226 17.10 13.84 8.17
C LYS A 226 18.47 13.17 8.13
N GLU A 227 18.77 12.32 9.12
CA GLU A 227 20.03 11.56 9.17
C GLU A 227 20.19 10.68 7.92
N PHE A 228 19.16 9.91 7.56
CA PHE A 228 19.15 9.09 6.35
C PHE A 228 19.40 9.92 5.08
N ALA A 229 18.66 11.01 4.90
CA ALA A 229 18.76 11.84 3.71
C ALA A 229 20.16 12.49 3.60
N THR A 230 20.69 12.99 4.70
CA THR A 230 22.04 13.58 4.77
C THR A 230 23.11 12.54 4.37
N ALA A 231 23.08 11.35 4.97
CA ALA A 231 24.00 10.27 4.63
C ALA A 231 23.93 9.91 3.14
N LYS A 232 22.71 9.85 2.55
CA LYS A 232 22.55 9.52 1.13
C LYS A 232 23.07 10.61 0.18
N PHE A 233 23.05 11.86 0.57
CA PHE A 233 23.69 12.95 -0.17
C PHE A 233 25.20 12.87 -0.05
N GLU A 234 25.75 12.68 1.14
CA GLU A 234 27.20 12.57 1.42
C GLU A 234 27.84 11.36 0.73
N GLU A 235 27.16 10.21 0.68
CA GLU A 235 27.60 9.03 -0.10
C GLU A 235 27.88 9.36 -1.59
N ARG A 236 27.39 10.50 -2.07
CA ARG A 236 27.52 10.98 -3.46
C ARG A 236 28.24 12.31 -3.57
N ASN A 237 29.02 12.68 -2.55
CA ASN A 237 29.74 13.96 -2.51
C ASN A 237 28.80 15.17 -2.77
N LYS A 238 27.58 15.11 -2.24
CA LYS A 238 26.60 16.21 -2.28
C LYS A 238 26.29 16.67 -0.88
N HIS A 239 25.86 17.90 -0.72
CA HIS A 239 25.46 18.47 0.57
C HIS A 239 23.95 18.71 0.59
N LEU A 240 23.33 18.55 1.75
CA LEU A 240 21.91 18.77 1.96
C LEU A 240 21.70 19.84 3.06
N ASP A 241 20.99 20.90 2.72
CA ASP A 241 20.43 21.78 3.75
C ASP A 241 19.30 21.02 4.47
N THR A 242 19.53 20.66 5.71
CA THR A 242 18.60 19.84 6.49
C THR A 242 17.26 20.53 6.81
N ALA A 243 17.17 21.88 6.65
CA ALA A 243 15.90 22.61 6.77
C ALA A 243 14.86 22.13 5.74
N ILE A 244 15.32 21.62 4.59
CA ILE A 244 14.46 21.02 3.55
C ILE A 244 13.58 19.91 4.12
N ILE A 245 14.13 19.04 4.97
CA ILE A 245 13.39 17.90 5.53
C ILE A 245 12.23 18.38 6.39
N GLY A 246 12.48 19.35 7.29
CA GLY A 246 11.42 19.96 8.10
C GLY A 246 10.30 20.57 7.25
N GLU A 247 10.67 21.30 6.21
CA GLU A 247 9.71 21.89 5.25
C GLU A 247 8.87 20.84 4.53
N LEU A 248 9.48 19.77 4.03
CA LEU A 248 8.77 18.70 3.35
C LEU A 248 7.82 17.94 4.29
N PHE A 249 8.26 17.68 5.53
CA PHE A 249 7.40 17.04 6.53
C PHE A 249 6.19 17.93 6.89
N ALA A 250 6.38 19.23 7.03
CA ALA A 250 5.29 20.18 7.26
C ALA A 250 4.31 20.23 6.09
N ARG A 251 4.79 20.31 4.84
CA ARG A 251 3.93 20.38 3.63
C ARG A 251 3.15 19.08 3.36
N PHE A 252 3.77 17.93 3.61
CA PHE A 252 3.18 16.62 3.25
C PHE A 252 2.69 15.81 4.45
N GLY A 253 2.75 16.37 5.68
CA GLY A 253 2.28 15.69 6.89
C GLY A 253 3.01 14.38 7.18
N GLY A 254 4.29 14.28 6.81
CA GLY A 254 5.12 13.08 7.02
C GLY A 254 4.75 11.89 6.09
N VAL A 255 3.93 12.10 5.06
CA VAL A 255 3.60 11.02 4.10
C VAL A 255 4.81 10.72 3.22
N THR A 256 5.46 9.60 3.50
CA THR A 256 6.77 9.20 2.97
C THR A 256 6.85 9.24 1.44
N SER A 257 5.83 8.75 0.74
CA SER A 257 5.85 8.70 -0.73
C SER A 257 5.97 10.09 -1.38
N TYR A 258 5.33 11.11 -0.83
CA TYR A 258 5.45 12.48 -1.37
C TYR A 258 6.83 13.06 -1.10
N ILE A 259 7.34 12.86 0.12
CA ILE A 259 8.68 13.32 0.51
C ILE A 259 9.74 12.65 -0.37
N GLN A 260 9.67 11.34 -0.57
CA GLN A 260 10.58 10.60 -1.44
C GLN A 260 10.56 11.11 -2.89
N ARG A 261 9.39 11.43 -3.44
CA ARG A 261 9.28 11.97 -4.81
C ARG A 261 9.97 13.32 -4.95
N VAL A 262 9.84 14.21 -3.97
CA VAL A 262 10.53 15.50 -3.99
C VAL A 262 12.03 15.33 -3.79
N MET A 263 12.44 14.53 -2.80
CA MET A 263 13.85 14.23 -2.53
C MET A 263 14.55 13.56 -3.71
N ASN A 264 13.85 12.71 -4.45
CA ASN A 264 14.36 12.09 -5.68
C ASN A 264 14.75 13.15 -6.72
N VAL A 265 13.90 14.15 -6.93
CA VAL A 265 14.17 15.26 -7.87
C VAL A 265 15.27 16.17 -7.34
N LEU A 266 15.25 16.52 -6.06
CA LEU A 266 16.29 17.33 -5.41
C LEU A 266 17.66 16.67 -5.55
N PHE A 267 17.75 15.38 -5.24
CA PHE A 267 18.99 14.62 -5.38
C PHE A 267 19.49 14.57 -6.83
N LEU A 268 18.58 14.39 -7.79
CA LEU A 268 18.91 14.37 -9.23
C LEU A 268 19.44 15.75 -9.70
N LYS A 269 18.82 16.84 -9.25
CA LYS A 269 19.16 18.20 -9.68
C LYS A 269 20.38 18.78 -8.96
N THR A 270 20.75 18.26 -7.80
CA THR A 270 21.96 18.70 -7.08
C THR A 270 23.19 18.13 -7.77
N PRO A 271 24.12 18.93 -8.25
CA PRO A 271 25.36 18.43 -8.87
C PRO A 271 26.28 17.79 -7.82
N GLU A 272 27.24 17.01 -8.27
CA GLU A 272 28.32 16.49 -7.42
C GLU A 272 29.10 17.69 -6.85
N GLN A 273 29.49 17.61 -5.57
CA GLN A 273 30.07 18.70 -4.75
C GLN A 273 29.14 19.93 -4.55
N GLY A 274 27.92 19.85 -5.04
CA GLY A 274 26.92 20.92 -4.86
C GLY A 274 26.12 20.78 -3.57
N THR A 275 25.45 21.87 -3.20
CA THR A 275 24.54 21.91 -2.05
C THR A 275 23.10 21.98 -2.51
N CYS A 276 22.26 21.08 -2.02
CA CYS A 276 20.81 21.18 -2.14
C CYS A 276 20.30 22.22 -1.14
N THR A 277 19.70 23.28 -1.65
CA THR A 277 19.25 24.44 -0.85
C THR A 277 17.73 24.52 -0.80
N LEU A 278 17.18 25.23 0.20
CA LEU A 278 15.74 25.31 0.45
C LEU A 278 14.94 25.90 -0.73
N ASP A 279 15.53 26.84 -1.48
CA ASP A 279 14.93 27.45 -2.67
C ASP A 279 14.69 26.44 -3.82
N MET A 280 15.40 25.32 -3.84
CA MET A 280 15.18 24.25 -4.83
C MET A 280 13.90 23.44 -4.59
N VAL A 281 13.28 23.53 -3.42
CA VAL A 281 12.13 22.69 -3.03
C VAL A 281 10.91 22.96 -3.91
N ASP A 282 10.57 24.24 -4.11
CA ASP A 282 9.41 24.61 -4.93
C ASP A 282 9.61 24.19 -6.42
N ASP A 283 10.82 24.27 -6.93
CA ASP A 283 11.15 23.79 -8.26
C ASP A 283 11.02 22.27 -8.39
N ALA A 284 11.42 21.52 -7.37
CA ALA A 284 11.28 20.07 -7.33
C ALA A 284 9.80 19.64 -7.22
N ILE A 285 9.00 20.34 -6.41
CA ILE A 285 7.54 20.14 -6.35
C ILE A 285 6.92 20.44 -7.71
N ASN A 286 7.24 21.60 -8.31
CA ASN A 286 6.73 22.00 -9.60
C ASN A 286 7.09 21.01 -10.72
N TYR A 287 8.29 20.45 -10.69
CA TYR A 287 8.69 19.37 -11.59
C TYR A 287 7.73 18.15 -11.49
N ASN A 288 7.45 17.69 -10.27
CA ASN A 288 6.51 16.58 -10.05
C ASN A 288 5.08 16.93 -10.50
N LEU A 289 4.61 18.15 -10.26
CA LEU A 289 3.28 18.63 -10.71
C LEU A 289 3.17 18.64 -12.23
N ASN A 290 4.20 19.15 -12.92
CA ASN A 290 4.23 19.21 -14.39
C ASN A 290 4.20 17.80 -15.00
N MET A 291 4.98 16.87 -14.44
CA MET A 291 5.01 15.46 -14.89
C MET A 291 3.65 14.74 -14.72
N ALA A 292 2.83 15.15 -13.75
CA ALA A 292 1.53 14.56 -13.49
C ALA A 292 0.35 15.36 -14.10
N SER A 293 0.61 16.52 -14.73
CA SER A 293 -0.43 17.46 -15.17
C SER A 293 -1.46 16.82 -16.10
N ASP A 294 -1.02 16.12 -17.15
CA ASP A 294 -1.93 15.47 -18.10
C ASP A 294 -2.83 14.42 -17.43
N THR A 295 -2.27 13.72 -16.45
CA THR A 295 -3.03 12.74 -15.67
C THR A 295 -4.10 13.43 -14.83
N TYR A 296 -3.77 14.52 -14.14
CA TYR A 296 -4.73 15.26 -13.31
C TYR A 296 -5.81 15.92 -14.14
N GLU A 297 -5.46 16.51 -15.30
CA GLU A 297 -6.45 17.02 -16.24
C GLU A 297 -7.41 15.94 -16.73
N THR A 298 -6.88 14.77 -17.08
CA THR A 298 -7.70 13.63 -17.51
C THR A 298 -8.66 13.18 -16.44
N LEU A 299 -8.18 13.05 -15.20
CA LEU A 299 -9.02 12.69 -14.05
C LEU A 299 -10.13 13.70 -13.81
N LEU A 300 -9.84 15.00 -13.89
CA LEU A 300 -10.86 16.05 -13.76
C LEU A 300 -11.90 16.02 -14.88
N ARG A 301 -11.48 15.76 -16.13
CA ARG A 301 -12.41 15.67 -17.27
C ARG A 301 -13.35 14.46 -17.16
N GLN A 302 -12.86 13.36 -16.59
CA GLN A 302 -13.65 12.14 -16.35
C GLN A 302 -14.61 12.27 -15.17
N MET A 303 -14.40 13.23 -14.27
CA MET A 303 -15.31 13.45 -13.16
C MET A 303 -16.65 14.03 -13.64
N PRO A 304 -17.78 13.51 -13.12
CA PRO A 304 -19.06 14.20 -13.26
C PRO A 304 -18.97 15.65 -12.77
N GLU A 305 -19.57 16.58 -13.47
CA GLU A 305 -19.46 18.03 -13.20
C GLU A 305 -19.70 18.39 -11.73
N LYS A 306 -20.74 17.81 -11.11
CA LYS A 306 -21.06 18.06 -9.70
C LYS A 306 -19.96 17.59 -8.75
N GLN A 307 -19.34 16.43 -9.02
CA GLN A 307 -18.22 15.92 -8.24
C GLN A 307 -16.99 16.81 -8.42
N ARG A 308 -16.67 17.20 -9.64
CA ARG A 308 -15.55 18.08 -9.97
C ARG A 308 -15.65 19.43 -9.25
N ASN A 309 -16.83 20.07 -9.27
CA ASN A 309 -17.03 21.36 -8.63
C ASN A 309 -16.88 21.26 -7.09
N VAL A 310 -17.42 20.22 -6.45
CA VAL A 310 -17.22 19.97 -5.03
C VAL A 310 -15.78 19.65 -4.71
N PHE A 311 -15.08 18.90 -5.54
CA PHE A 311 -13.66 18.55 -5.38
C PHE A 311 -12.75 19.78 -5.42
N ILE A 312 -12.97 20.68 -6.40
CA ILE A 312 -12.26 21.95 -6.50
C ILE A 312 -12.54 22.85 -5.29
N ALA A 313 -13.78 22.93 -4.83
CA ALA A 313 -14.15 23.70 -3.65
C ALA A 313 -13.47 23.20 -2.38
N ILE A 314 -13.36 21.87 -2.20
CA ILE A 314 -12.63 21.26 -1.08
C ILE A 314 -11.14 21.59 -1.15
N SER A 315 -10.53 21.51 -2.34
CA SER A 315 -9.13 21.88 -2.53
C SER A 315 -8.88 23.37 -2.21
N ALA A 316 -9.78 24.24 -2.61
CA ALA A 316 -9.66 25.69 -2.34
C ALA A 316 -9.70 26.02 -0.83
N GLU A 317 -10.48 25.27 -0.03
CA GLU A 317 -10.48 25.40 1.44
C GLU A 317 -9.25 24.77 2.10
N GLY A 318 -8.68 23.73 1.51
CA GLY A 318 -7.63 22.90 2.12
C GLY A 318 -8.21 21.92 3.14
N GLU A 319 -8.77 22.38 4.25
CA GLU A 319 -9.58 21.62 5.21
C GLU A 319 -11.03 22.09 5.16
N ALA A 320 -11.83 21.45 4.34
CA ALA A 320 -13.20 21.87 4.09
C ALA A 320 -14.15 21.32 5.17
N ARG A 321 -14.58 22.19 6.08
CA ARG A 321 -15.58 21.89 7.11
C ARG A 321 -16.97 22.32 6.66
N SER A 322 -17.99 21.70 7.23
CA SER A 322 -19.40 22.04 6.95
C SER A 322 -19.74 22.09 5.46
N VAL A 323 -19.13 21.23 4.64
CA VAL A 323 -19.29 21.19 3.16
C VAL A 323 -20.77 21.03 2.74
N LYS A 324 -21.59 20.41 3.60
CA LYS A 324 -23.04 20.21 3.38
C LYS A 324 -23.89 21.44 3.72
N SER A 325 -23.29 22.53 4.21
CA SER A 325 -24.03 23.75 4.59
C SER A 325 -24.43 24.58 3.38
N GLY A 326 -25.54 25.32 3.51
CA GLY A 326 -25.95 26.29 2.49
C GLY A 326 -24.93 27.43 2.31
N ALA A 327 -24.17 27.79 3.36
CA ALA A 327 -23.13 28.81 3.29
C ALA A 327 -21.97 28.33 2.39
N PHE A 328 -21.50 27.10 2.54
CA PHE A 328 -20.47 26.51 1.68
C PHE A 328 -20.95 26.41 0.22
N ALA A 329 -22.15 25.89 0.02
CA ALA A 329 -22.73 25.79 -1.33
C ALA A 329 -22.84 27.15 -2.02
N LYS A 330 -23.26 28.22 -1.28
CA LYS A 330 -23.33 29.58 -1.80
C LYS A 330 -21.94 30.15 -2.12
N LYS A 331 -20.97 29.93 -1.25
CA LYS A 331 -19.57 30.42 -1.43
C LYS A 331 -18.94 29.90 -2.73
N TYR A 332 -19.19 28.63 -3.06
CA TYR A 332 -18.59 27.97 -4.22
C TYR A 332 -19.55 27.76 -5.38
N HIS A 333 -20.70 28.43 -5.38
CA HIS A 333 -21.74 28.30 -6.42
C HIS A 333 -22.13 26.84 -6.71
N LEU A 334 -22.16 26.01 -5.66
CA LEU A 334 -22.50 24.60 -5.75
C LEU A 334 -24.01 24.41 -5.81
N PRO A 335 -24.49 23.28 -6.38
CA PRO A 335 -25.91 22.97 -6.39
C PRO A 335 -26.46 22.70 -4.98
N SER A 336 -27.69 22.22 -4.88
CA SER A 336 -28.35 21.96 -3.60
C SER A 336 -27.54 21.09 -2.62
N PRO A 337 -27.74 21.20 -1.30
CA PRO A 337 -27.06 20.37 -0.30
C PRO A 337 -27.17 18.85 -0.54
N SER A 338 -28.33 18.39 -1.07
CA SER A 338 -28.50 16.98 -1.44
C SER A 338 -27.57 16.55 -2.58
N SER A 339 -27.37 17.42 -3.57
CA SER A 339 -26.46 17.21 -4.69
C SER A 339 -24.99 17.17 -4.22
N VAL A 340 -24.62 18.09 -3.29
CA VAL A 340 -23.30 18.11 -2.67
C VAL A 340 -23.05 16.82 -1.88
N ASN A 341 -24.03 16.33 -1.12
CA ASN A 341 -23.88 15.08 -0.35
C ASN A 341 -23.66 13.86 -1.27
N SER A 342 -24.39 13.79 -2.39
CA SER A 342 -24.19 12.73 -3.39
C SER A 342 -22.80 12.81 -4.04
N ALA A 343 -22.32 14.02 -4.34
CA ALA A 343 -20.99 14.24 -4.89
C ALA A 343 -19.89 13.83 -3.90
N LEU A 344 -20.02 14.21 -2.62
CA LEU A 344 -19.10 13.82 -1.54
C LEU A 344 -19.01 12.30 -1.43
N LYS A 345 -20.14 11.58 -1.45
CA LYS A 345 -20.14 10.12 -1.39
C LYS A 345 -19.32 9.53 -2.54
N GLY A 346 -19.56 9.96 -3.78
CA GLY A 346 -18.83 9.45 -4.94
C GLY A 346 -17.35 9.86 -4.96
N LEU A 347 -16.97 10.99 -4.36
CA LEU A 347 -15.56 11.39 -4.22
C LEU A 347 -14.84 10.56 -3.15
N LEU A 348 -15.53 10.23 -2.04
CA LEU A 348 -15.01 9.34 -1.00
C LEU A 348 -14.83 7.91 -1.50
N GLU A 349 -15.84 7.36 -2.19
CA GLU A 349 -15.81 6.02 -2.76
C GLU A 349 -14.66 5.82 -3.77
N LYS A 350 -14.27 6.90 -4.46
CA LYS A 350 -13.17 6.89 -5.45
C LYS A 350 -11.83 7.37 -4.88
N ASP A 351 -11.74 7.58 -3.58
CA ASP A 351 -10.54 8.10 -2.89
C ASP A 351 -9.99 9.42 -3.47
N PHE A 352 -10.82 10.29 -4.03
CA PHE A 352 -10.40 11.65 -4.39
C PHE A 352 -10.28 12.57 -3.18
N ILE A 353 -11.12 12.35 -2.19
CA ILE A 353 -11.09 13.03 -0.90
C ILE A 353 -11.08 12.03 0.25
N THR A 354 -10.62 12.48 1.39
CA THR A 354 -10.73 11.72 2.65
C THR A 354 -11.30 12.62 3.73
N GLN A 355 -11.88 12.02 4.75
CA GLN A 355 -12.33 12.73 5.93
C GLN A 355 -11.26 12.59 7.04
N GLN A 356 -10.85 13.73 7.58
CA GLN A 356 -9.96 13.85 8.74
C GLN A 356 -10.74 14.61 9.81
N ASP A 357 -11.07 13.95 10.88
CA ASP A 357 -11.99 14.44 11.92
C ASP A 357 -13.32 14.92 11.29
N ASP A 358 -13.61 16.22 11.35
CA ASP A 358 -14.82 16.86 10.80
C ASP A 358 -14.58 17.56 9.45
N ALA A 359 -13.37 17.48 8.89
CA ALA A 359 -13.00 18.14 7.64
C ALA A 359 -12.81 17.14 6.49
N TYR A 360 -13.17 17.57 5.29
CA TYR A 360 -12.82 16.89 4.04
C TYR A 360 -11.58 17.53 3.46
N VAL A 361 -10.63 16.69 3.03
CA VAL A 361 -9.38 17.11 2.39
C VAL A 361 -9.17 16.33 1.09
N VAL A 362 -8.50 16.93 0.12
CA VAL A 362 -8.06 16.22 -1.07
C VAL A 362 -7.07 15.14 -0.67
N TYR A 363 -7.30 13.91 -1.12
CA TYR A 363 -6.51 12.76 -0.71
C TYR A 363 -5.09 12.80 -1.26
N ASP A 364 -4.93 13.08 -2.57
CA ASP A 364 -3.62 13.21 -3.20
C ASP A 364 -3.08 14.64 -3.03
N LYS A 365 -2.01 14.80 -2.23
CA LYS A 365 -1.42 16.11 -1.94
C LYS A 365 -0.81 16.79 -3.17
N PHE A 366 -0.27 16.04 -4.13
CA PHE A 366 0.19 16.64 -5.39
C PHE A 366 -0.97 17.10 -6.26
N PHE A 367 -2.07 16.34 -6.30
CA PHE A 367 -3.27 16.78 -7.00
C PHE A 367 -3.86 18.04 -6.37
N ASP A 368 -3.90 18.12 -5.03
CA ASP A 368 -4.32 19.32 -4.29
C ASP A 368 -3.45 20.55 -4.65
N LEU A 369 -2.13 20.40 -4.64
CA LEU A 369 -1.20 21.46 -5.03
C LEU A 369 -1.38 21.86 -6.50
N TRP A 370 -1.61 20.90 -7.38
CA TRP A 370 -1.86 21.15 -8.79
C TRP A 370 -3.17 21.94 -9.00
N LEU A 371 -4.27 21.55 -8.34
CA LEU A 371 -5.54 22.28 -8.37
C LEU A 371 -5.36 23.74 -7.93
N LYS A 372 -4.67 23.97 -6.81
CA LYS A 372 -4.40 25.31 -6.28
C LYS A 372 -3.53 26.16 -7.20
N LYS A 373 -2.67 25.52 -8.00
CA LYS A 373 -1.78 26.22 -8.93
C LYS A 373 -2.45 26.58 -10.25
N TYR A 374 -3.23 25.66 -10.83
CA TYR A 374 -3.71 25.78 -12.21
C TYR A 374 -5.21 26.12 -12.34
N LEU A 375 -5.98 26.04 -11.26
CA LEU A 375 -7.43 26.32 -11.26
C LEU A 375 -7.82 27.45 -10.31
N LYS A 376 -6.93 28.43 -10.16
CA LYS A 376 -7.23 29.68 -9.42
C LYS A 376 -8.18 30.57 -10.22
#